data_e247b3bf070ce66c7326f90ddceda019
#
_entry.id   e247b3bf070ce66c7326f90ddceda019
#
_cell.length_a   1.000
_cell.length_b   1.000
_cell.length_c   1.000
_cell.angle_alpha   90.00
_cell.angle_beta   90.00
_cell.angle_gamma   90.00
#
_symmetry.space_group_name_H-M   'P 1'
#
loop_
_entity.id
_entity.type
_entity.pdbx_description
1 polymer ?
#
loop_
_entity_poly.entity_id
_entity_poly.type
_entity_poly.pdbx_seq_one_letter_code
_entity_poly.pdbx_strand_id
1 'polypeptide(L)'
;MRFGLFLPSFSFARDYETIGRLREFAIRAEAMGFETLWVAEHLLTARGLYGTAWLSPLETLAFVAGCTSRIKLATGILIPPIRNPVFLAKEIASLHMLAGGRFELGVGVGWDAREFAAAGVKLGERGGRTDESLDIFAKLWTGDEVTHHGRYYHFERVTIDPPLPTMPKLWVAGGSKIKTDLSPDPDTIAPTVLERICHRA
;
A
#
# COMPACT_ATOMS: atom_id res chain seq x y z
N MET A 1 0.64 19.73 16.16
CA MET A 1 -0.18 19.17 15.06
C MET A 1 0.78 18.54 14.07
N ARG A 2 0.43 17.37 13.47
CA ARG A 2 1.29 16.64 12.54
C ARG A 2 0.64 16.59 11.18
N PHE A 3 1.38 16.86 10.14
CA PHE A 3 0.85 16.91 8.77
C PHE A 3 1.62 15.96 7.86
N GLY A 4 0.87 15.25 7.01
CA GLY A 4 1.42 14.48 5.91
C GLY A 4 1.02 15.08 4.57
N LEU A 5 1.77 14.77 3.53
CA LEU A 5 1.50 15.17 2.16
C LEU A 5 1.41 13.95 1.25
N PHE A 6 0.53 13.97 0.26
CA PHE A 6 0.60 13.05 -0.86
C PHE A 6 1.71 13.48 -1.82
N LEU A 7 2.52 12.51 -2.23
CA LEU A 7 3.52 12.71 -3.28
C LEU A 7 2.84 12.94 -4.62
N PRO A 8 3.35 13.82 -5.47
CA PRO A 8 2.86 14.01 -6.83
C PRO A 8 3.35 12.86 -7.74
N SER A 9 3.00 11.63 -7.38
CA SER A 9 3.36 10.39 -8.10
C SER A 9 2.40 10.05 -9.23
N PHE A 10 1.57 10.98 -9.64
CA PHE A 10 0.53 10.81 -10.65
C PHE A 10 0.44 12.03 -11.57
N SER A 11 -0.13 11.85 -12.76
CA SER A 11 -0.33 12.92 -13.74
C SER A 11 -1.75 12.92 -14.28
N PHE A 12 -2.42 14.07 -14.28
CA PHE A 12 -3.79 14.23 -14.79
C PHE A 12 -3.87 14.26 -16.33
N ALA A 13 -2.86 14.76 -17.01
CA ALA A 13 -2.88 15.02 -18.45
C ALA A 13 -1.73 14.33 -19.20
N ARG A 14 -1.17 13.23 -18.65
CA ARG A 14 0.09 12.65 -19.15
C ARG A 14 1.25 13.66 -19.19
N ASP A 15 1.14 14.71 -18.41
CA ASP A 15 2.23 15.61 -18.15
C ASP A 15 3.09 15.00 -17.03
N TYR A 16 4.30 14.59 -17.38
CA TYR A 16 5.23 13.94 -16.46
C TYR A 16 6.22 14.91 -15.82
N GLU A 17 6.09 16.21 -16.05
CA GLU A 17 6.98 17.22 -15.46
C GLU A 17 6.89 17.22 -13.94
N THR A 18 5.68 17.12 -13.39
CA THR A 18 5.46 17.04 -11.95
C THR A 18 6.12 15.80 -11.34
N ILE A 19 6.07 14.67 -12.05
CA ILE A 19 6.74 13.44 -11.66
C ILE A 19 8.26 13.64 -11.67
N GLY A 20 8.79 14.34 -12.68
CA GLY A 20 10.22 14.69 -12.75
C GLY A 20 10.73 15.52 -11.56
N ARG A 21 9.85 16.25 -10.88
CA ARG A 21 10.15 17.04 -9.68
C ARG A 21 9.97 16.28 -8.36
N LEU A 22 9.66 14.99 -8.38
CA LEU A 22 9.36 14.21 -7.18
C LEU A 22 10.45 14.28 -6.12
N ARG A 23 11.72 14.24 -6.55
CA ARG A 23 12.88 14.36 -5.65
C ARG A 23 12.91 15.70 -4.93
N GLU A 24 12.76 16.79 -5.67
CA GLU A 24 12.75 18.14 -5.10
C GLU A 24 11.59 18.32 -4.13
N PHE A 25 10.39 17.84 -4.50
CA PHE A 25 9.22 17.89 -3.63
C PHE A 25 9.48 17.17 -2.30
N ALA A 26 10.03 15.95 -2.34
CA ALA A 26 10.29 15.15 -1.14
C ALA A 26 11.30 15.82 -0.20
N ILE A 27 12.41 16.35 -0.76
CA ILE A 27 13.44 17.05 0.01
C ILE A 27 12.85 18.32 0.66
N ARG A 28 12.07 19.09 -0.08
CA ARG A 28 11.43 20.31 0.45
C ARG A 28 10.41 20.00 1.53
N ALA A 29 9.57 18.98 1.34
CA ALA A 29 8.60 18.54 2.35
C ALA A 29 9.30 18.14 3.66
N GLU A 30 10.41 17.39 3.57
CA GLU A 30 11.23 17.06 4.74
C GLU A 30 11.84 18.31 5.41
N ALA A 31 12.34 19.24 4.63
CA ALA A 31 12.92 20.49 5.14
C ALA A 31 11.88 21.39 5.84
N MET A 32 10.65 21.39 5.35
CA MET A 32 9.52 22.11 5.93
C MET A 32 8.93 21.44 7.19
N GLY A 33 9.39 20.24 7.55
CA GLY A 33 8.97 19.53 8.76
C GLY A 33 7.65 18.77 8.64
N PHE A 34 7.22 18.40 7.43
CA PHE A 34 6.12 17.46 7.27
C PHE A 34 6.52 16.08 7.85
N GLU A 35 5.56 15.39 8.47
CA GLU A 35 5.84 14.13 9.15
C GLU A 35 5.91 12.94 8.18
N THR A 36 5.00 12.89 7.20
CA THR A 36 4.83 11.70 6.36
C THR A 36 4.54 12.08 4.91
N LEU A 37 5.17 11.35 3.98
CA LEU A 37 4.85 11.37 2.55
C LEU A 37 4.05 10.13 2.18
N TRP A 38 2.90 10.33 1.57
CA TRP A 38 1.95 9.28 1.20
C TRP A 38 1.93 9.05 -0.30
N VAL A 39 1.81 7.79 -0.72
CA VAL A 39 1.60 7.40 -2.12
C VAL A 39 0.37 6.52 -2.21
N ALA A 40 -0.53 6.84 -3.15
CA ALA A 40 -1.68 5.99 -3.48
C ALA A 40 -1.30 4.98 -4.58
N GLU A 41 -2.08 3.92 -4.68
CA GLU A 41 -1.93 2.89 -5.71
C GLU A 41 -3.13 2.88 -6.66
N HIS A 42 -2.82 2.92 -7.96
CA HIS A 42 -3.69 2.48 -9.03
C HIS A 42 -2.86 1.73 -10.07
N LEU A 43 -3.31 0.55 -10.46
CA LEU A 43 -2.68 -0.27 -11.49
C LEU A 43 -2.98 0.30 -12.88
N LEU A 44 -4.18 0.83 -13.07
CA LEU A 44 -4.67 1.29 -14.36
C LEU A 44 -5.05 2.77 -14.34
N THR A 45 -5.06 3.39 -15.51
CA THR A 45 -5.64 4.72 -15.66
C THR A 45 -7.16 4.65 -15.60
N ALA A 46 -7.79 5.56 -14.86
CA ALA A 46 -9.24 5.66 -14.74
C ALA A 46 -9.76 6.89 -15.48
N ARG A 47 -9.86 6.80 -16.81
CA ARG A 47 -10.42 7.87 -17.64
C ARG A 47 -11.86 8.18 -17.20
N GLY A 48 -12.15 9.44 -16.95
CA GLY A 48 -13.45 9.89 -16.49
C GLY A 48 -13.61 9.98 -14.97
N LEU A 49 -12.81 9.27 -14.17
CA LEU A 49 -12.77 9.42 -12.72
C LEU A 49 -11.59 10.28 -12.26
N TYR A 50 -10.37 9.90 -12.65
CA TYR A 50 -9.18 10.68 -12.36
C TYR A 50 -8.15 10.75 -13.51
N GLY A 51 -8.42 10.15 -14.66
CA GLY A 51 -7.68 10.36 -15.94
C GLY A 51 -6.15 10.29 -15.87
N THR A 52 -5.59 9.65 -14.84
CA THR A 52 -4.22 9.83 -14.43
C THR A 52 -3.35 8.61 -14.71
N ALA A 53 -2.09 8.83 -14.99
CA ALA A 53 -1.06 7.80 -14.90
C ALA A 53 -0.49 7.80 -13.46
N TRP A 54 -0.33 6.63 -12.87
CA TRP A 54 0.19 6.46 -11.52
C TRP A 54 1.53 5.74 -11.57
N LEU A 55 2.50 6.23 -10.79
CA LEU A 55 3.71 5.46 -10.53
C LEU A 55 3.42 4.36 -9.52
N SER A 56 4.12 3.25 -9.67
CA SER A 56 4.07 2.15 -8.71
C SER A 56 4.52 2.61 -7.32
N PRO A 57 3.74 2.35 -6.27
CA PRO A 57 3.95 2.98 -4.96
C PRO A 57 5.26 2.59 -4.28
N LEU A 58 5.65 1.30 -4.32
CA LEU A 58 6.83 0.83 -3.60
C LEU A 58 8.12 1.36 -4.25
N GLU A 59 8.18 1.37 -5.58
CA GLU A 59 9.31 1.93 -6.34
C GLU A 59 9.42 3.45 -6.13
N THR A 60 8.27 4.14 -6.10
CA THR A 60 8.23 5.57 -5.80
C THR A 60 8.78 5.86 -4.41
N LEU A 61 8.34 5.11 -3.40
CA LEU A 61 8.81 5.28 -2.03
C LEU A 61 10.27 4.86 -1.85
N ALA A 62 10.76 3.84 -2.56
CA ALA A 62 12.17 3.48 -2.55
C ALA A 62 13.06 4.59 -3.13
N PHE A 63 12.62 5.22 -4.23
CA PHE A 63 13.29 6.39 -4.77
C PHE A 63 13.34 7.56 -3.76
N VAL A 64 12.22 7.84 -3.12
CA VAL A 64 12.11 8.91 -2.11
C VAL A 64 12.93 8.58 -0.85
N ALA A 65 12.98 7.32 -0.43
CA ALA A 65 13.82 6.87 0.68
C ALA A 65 15.30 7.21 0.46
N GLY A 66 15.78 7.07 -0.79
CA GLY A 66 17.15 7.39 -1.17
C GLY A 66 17.50 8.88 -1.20
N CYS A 67 16.51 9.78 -1.15
CA CYS A 67 16.76 11.23 -1.18
C CYS A 67 16.24 11.96 0.08
N THR A 68 15.75 11.23 1.08
CA THR A 68 15.28 11.77 2.37
C THR A 68 15.88 10.98 3.53
N SER A 69 15.91 11.54 4.73
CA SER A 69 16.57 10.93 5.89
C SER A 69 15.71 10.82 7.16
N ARG A 70 14.65 11.60 7.29
CA ARG A 70 13.84 11.72 8.51
C ARG A 70 12.35 11.51 8.29
N ILE A 71 11.83 12.07 7.18
CA ILE A 71 10.39 12.03 6.88
C ILE A 71 9.93 10.58 6.72
N LYS A 72 8.78 10.26 7.30
CA LYS A 72 8.16 8.95 7.15
C LYS A 72 7.61 8.77 5.75
N LEU A 73 7.57 7.54 5.30
CA LEU A 73 7.11 7.14 3.98
C LEU A 73 5.95 6.17 4.15
N ALA A 74 4.84 6.38 3.49
CA ALA A 74 3.68 5.54 3.68
C ALA A 74 2.89 5.29 2.40
N THR A 75 2.27 4.12 2.33
CA THR A 75 1.25 3.86 1.30
C THR A 75 -0.12 4.32 1.79
N GLY A 76 -0.82 5.06 0.98
CA GLY A 76 -2.19 5.51 1.29
C GLY A 76 -3.12 5.35 0.09
N ILE A 77 -3.38 4.11 -0.28
CA ILE A 77 -3.11 2.78 0.25
C ILE A 77 -2.46 1.87 -0.79
N LEU A 78 -1.85 0.77 -0.32
CA LEU A 78 -1.47 -0.37 -1.15
C LEU A 78 -2.64 -1.36 -1.25
N ILE A 79 -2.77 -2.06 -2.37
CA ILE A 79 -3.85 -3.02 -2.65
C ILE A 79 -3.26 -4.45 -2.69
N PRO A 80 -3.09 -5.14 -1.54
CA PRO A 80 -2.44 -6.45 -1.49
C PRO A 80 -3.09 -7.53 -2.37
N PRO A 81 -4.43 -7.61 -2.49
CA PRO A 81 -5.07 -8.73 -3.20
C PRO A 81 -4.77 -8.82 -4.70
N ILE A 82 -4.26 -7.75 -5.33
CA ILE A 82 -3.85 -7.78 -6.75
C ILE A 82 -2.40 -8.21 -6.96
N ARG A 83 -1.71 -8.64 -5.89
CA ARG A 83 -0.29 -9.02 -5.90
C ARG A 83 -0.09 -10.41 -5.30
N ASN A 84 1.03 -11.04 -5.64
CA ASN A 84 1.47 -12.24 -4.93
C ASN A 84 2.01 -11.85 -3.55
N PRO A 85 1.51 -12.42 -2.44
CA PRO A 85 1.88 -11.97 -1.09
C PRO A 85 3.34 -12.27 -0.71
N VAL A 86 3.96 -13.32 -1.27
CA VAL A 86 5.37 -13.63 -0.97
C VAL A 86 6.28 -12.57 -1.59
N PHE A 87 6.05 -12.22 -2.87
CA PHE A 87 6.79 -11.15 -3.52
C PHE A 87 6.57 -9.81 -2.80
N LEU A 88 5.31 -9.51 -2.48
CA LEU A 88 4.97 -8.26 -1.80
C LEU A 88 5.58 -8.16 -0.40
N ALA A 89 5.62 -9.25 0.37
CA ALA A 89 6.29 -9.30 1.67
C ALA A 89 7.79 -8.97 1.53
N LYS A 90 8.46 -9.52 0.51
CA LYS A 90 9.87 -9.24 0.22
C LYS A 90 10.11 -7.79 -0.20
N GLU A 91 9.27 -7.24 -1.08
CA GLU A 91 9.36 -5.84 -1.54
C GLU A 91 9.19 -4.86 -0.37
N ILE A 92 8.19 -5.11 0.50
CA ILE A 92 7.94 -4.29 1.70
C ILE A 92 9.12 -4.37 2.67
N ALA A 93 9.66 -5.57 2.93
CA ALA A 93 10.82 -5.74 3.80
C ALA A 93 12.03 -4.96 3.27
N SER A 94 12.29 -5.06 1.97
CA SER A 94 13.36 -4.34 1.30
C SER A 94 13.20 -2.82 1.42
N LEU A 95 12.00 -2.32 1.13
CA LEU A 95 11.70 -0.89 1.26
C LEU A 95 11.84 -0.40 2.71
N HIS A 96 11.33 -1.16 3.69
CA HIS A 96 11.43 -0.79 5.10
C HIS A 96 12.90 -0.65 5.54
N MET A 97 13.76 -1.56 5.12
CA MET A 97 15.20 -1.47 5.39
C MET A 97 15.87 -0.30 4.67
N LEU A 98 15.61 -0.12 3.37
CA LEU A 98 16.14 0.99 2.59
C LEU A 98 15.71 2.34 3.16
N ALA A 99 14.52 2.40 3.72
CA ALA A 99 13.99 3.59 4.39
C ALA A 99 14.53 3.78 5.82
N GLY A 100 15.38 2.89 6.33
CA GLY A 100 15.87 2.96 7.71
C GLY A 100 14.76 2.88 8.76
N GLY A 101 13.75 2.03 8.54
CA GLY A 101 12.60 1.86 9.44
C GLY A 101 11.53 2.95 9.36
N ARG A 102 11.65 3.91 8.45
CA ARG A 102 10.69 5.03 8.30
C ARG A 102 9.42 4.68 7.52
N PHE A 103 9.35 3.48 6.94
CA PHE A 103 8.21 3.07 6.15
C PHE A 103 7.04 2.64 7.04
N GLU A 104 5.84 3.13 6.73
CA GLU A 104 4.56 2.74 7.31
C GLU A 104 3.67 2.12 6.22
N LEU A 105 3.06 0.98 6.49
CA LEU A 105 2.27 0.22 5.53
C LEU A 105 0.78 0.58 5.65
N GLY A 106 0.25 1.30 4.69
CA GLY A 106 -1.19 1.51 4.55
C GLY A 106 -1.78 0.57 3.52
N VAL A 107 -2.79 -0.21 3.92
CA VAL A 107 -3.44 -1.20 3.06
C VAL A 107 -4.93 -0.96 2.92
N GLY A 108 -5.47 -1.38 1.79
CA GLY A 108 -6.91 -1.43 1.55
C GLY A 108 -7.28 -2.53 0.57
N VAL A 109 -8.55 -2.85 0.53
CA VAL A 109 -9.04 -3.98 -0.30
C VAL A 109 -9.13 -3.66 -1.79
N GLY A 110 -9.05 -2.39 -2.19
CA GLY A 110 -9.29 -1.96 -3.57
C GLY A 110 -10.76 -2.01 -3.99
N TRP A 111 -11.10 -1.42 -5.13
CA TRP A 111 -12.48 -1.30 -5.59
C TRP A 111 -12.65 -1.37 -7.12
N ASP A 112 -11.67 -1.03 -7.91
CA ASP A 112 -11.77 -0.99 -9.37
C ASP A 112 -11.76 -2.41 -9.98
N ALA A 113 -12.91 -2.89 -10.41
CA ALA A 113 -13.06 -4.23 -10.98
C ALA A 113 -12.13 -4.50 -12.18
N ARG A 114 -11.71 -3.47 -12.92
CA ARG A 114 -10.80 -3.62 -14.07
C ARG A 114 -9.38 -3.96 -13.61
N GLU A 115 -8.93 -3.37 -12.50
CA GLU A 115 -7.63 -3.68 -11.92
C GLU A 115 -7.57 -5.13 -11.43
N PHE A 116 -8.64 -5.58 -10.79
CA PHE A 116 -8.78 -6.98 -10.37
C PHE A 116 -8.80 -7.94 -11.56
N ALA A 117 -9.55 -7.61 -12.60
CA ALA A 117 -9.58 -8.41 -13.83
C ALA A 117 -8.20 -8.48 -14.50
N ALA A 118 -7.49 -7.36 -14.59
CA ALA A 118 -6.13 -7.29 -15.14
C ALA A 118 -5.14 -8.10 -14.30
N ALA A 119 -5.31 -8.15 -12.99
CA ALA A 119 -4.49 -8.96 -12.08
C ALA A 119 -4.90 -10.44 -12.02
N GLY A 120 -5.96 -10.86 -12.73
CA GLY A 120 -6.48 -12.23 -12.69
C GLY A 120 -7.16 -12.61 -11.38
N VAL A 121 -7.64 -11.63 -10.62
CA VAL A 121 -8.25 -11.83 -9.30
C VAL A 121 -9.73 -11.48 -9.34
N LYS A 122 -10.57 -12.29 -8.69
CA LYS A 122 -12.00 -11.99 -8.56
C LYS A 122 -12.23 -10.88 -7.54
N LEU A 123 -12.95 -9.83 -7.92
CA LEU A 123 -13.25 -8.69 -7.04
C LEU A 123 -13.90 -9.13 -5.71
N GLY A 124 -14.76 -10.16 -5.74
CA GLY A 124 -15.41 -10.68 -4.54
C GLY A 124 -14.45 -11.32 -3.51
N GLU A 125 -13.24 -11.68 -3.92
CA GLU A 125 -12.24 -12.31 -3.06
C GLU A 125 -11.32 -11.29 -2.36
N ARG A 126 -11.41 -10.00 -2.73
CA ARG A 126 -10.45 -8.97 -2.31
C ARG A 126 -10.26 -8.86 -0.80
N GLY A 127 -11.35 -8.98 -0.02
CA GLY A 127 -11.29 -8.92 1.44
C GLY A 127 -10.49 -10.07 2.03
N GLY A 128 -10.90 -11.31 1.72
CA GLY A 128 -10.22 -12.50 2.24
C GLY A 128 -8.77 -12.62 1.75
N ARG A 129 -8.47 -12.22 0.51
CA ARG A 129 -7.08 -12.16 0.01
C ARG A 129 -6.24 -11.13 0.76
N THR A 130 -6.82 -9.98 1.12
CA THR A 130 -6.12 -8.97 1.95
C THR A 130 -5.79 -9.54 3.32
N ASP A 131 -6.77 -10.15 3.98
CA ASP A 131 -6.59 -10.74 5.32
C ASP A 131 -5.49 -11.82 5.29
N GLU A 132 -5.59 -12.74 4.34
CA GLU A 132 -4.61 -13.82 4.18
C GLU A 132 -3.21 -13.29 3.81
N SER A 133 -3.12 -12.22 3.00
CA SER A 133 -1.83 -11.57 2.70
C SER A 133 -1.18 -10.97 3.94
N LEU A 134 -1.95 -10.31 4.81
CA LEU A 134 -1.43 -9.74 6.04
C LEU A 134 -0.93 -10.82 7.02
N ASP A 135 -1.62 -11.97 7.08
CA ASP A 135 -1.17 -13.12 7.88
C ASP A 135 0.14 -13.72 7.33
N ILE A 136 0.26 -13.79 6.01
CA ILE A 136 1.48 -14.24 5.34
C ILE A 136 2.64 -13.27 5.63
N PHE A 137 2.41 -11.96 5.54
CA PHE A 137 3.44 -10.96 5.85
C PHE A 137 3.96 -11.12 7.27
N ALA A 138 3.06 -11.22 8.26
CA ALA A 138 3.44 -11.39 9.65
C ALA A 138 4.34 -12.61 9.89
N LYS A 139 4.06 -13.72 9.19
CA LYS A 139 4.86 -14.94 9.28
C LYS A 139 6.20 -14.80 8.57
N LEU A 140 6.22 -14.32 7.33
CA LEU A 140 7.45 -14.25 6.54
C LEU A 140 8.46 -13.23 7.10
N TRP A 141 7.99 -12.14 7.70
CA TRP A 141 8.89 -11.11 8.24
C TRP A 141 9.64 -11.53 9.50
N THR A 142 9.30 -12.67 10.11
CA THR A 142 10.12 -13.25 11.19
C THR A 142 11.48 -13.75 10.70
N GLY A 143 11.58 -14.11 9.40
CA GLY A 143 12.75 -14.76 8.83
C GLY A 143 12.78 -16.27 9.00
N ASP A 144 11.76 -16.85 9.62
CA ASP A 144 11.62 -18.30 9.75
C ASP A 144 11.16 -18.93 8.42
N GLU A 145 11.38 -20.24 8.29
CA GLU A 145 10.82 -21.03 7.19
C GLU A 145 9.30 -21.17 7.37
N VAL A 146 8.52 -20.73 6.40
CA VAL A 146 7.06 -20.72 6.43
C VAL A 146 6.49 -21.66 5.38
N THR A 147 5.58 -22.53 5.81
CA THR A 147 4.65 -23.27 4.95
C THR A 147 3.25 -22.70 5.18
N HIS A 148 2.54 -22.41 4.10
CA HIS A 148 1.20 -21.83 4.14
C HIS A 148 0.23 -22.55 3.20
N HIS A 149 -0.86 -23.06 3.77
CA HIS A 149 -1.97 -23.69 3.08
C HIS A 149 -3.26 -22.93 3.41
N GLY A 150 -3.44 -21.79 2.76
CA GLY A 150 -4.61 -20.95 2.95
C GLY A 150 -5.69 -21.17 1.91
N ARG A 151 -6.67 -20.30 1.92
CA ARG A 151 -7.79 -20.36 0.96
C ARG A 151 -7.38 -19.87 -0.43
N TYR A 152 -6.50 -18.89 -0.51
CA TYR A 152 -6.14 -18.21 -1.75
C TYR A 152 -4.69 -18.40 -2.13
N TYR A 153 -3.82 -18.70 -1.15
CA TYR A 153 -2.38 -18.82 -1.38
C TYR A 153 -1.85 -20.11 -0.76
N HIS A 154 -0.95 -20.78 -1.50
CA HIS A 154 -0.33 -22.04 -1.09
C HIS A 154 1.14 -21.98 -1.45
N PHE A 155 2.00 -22.25 -0.49
CA PHE A 155 3.44 -22.41 -0.70
C PHE A 155 4.07 -23.21 0.44
N GLU A 156 5.22 -23.80 0.20
CA GLU A 156 5.92 -24.62 1.17
C GLU A 156 7.37 -24.17 1.31
N ARG A 157 7.84 -24.19 2.54
CA ARG A 157 9.24 -23.99 2.91
C ARG A 157 9.86 -22.72 2.32
N VAL A 158 9.19 -21.61 2.48
CA VAL A 158 9.63 -20.29 1.98
C VAL A 158 10.20 -19.48 3.15
N THR A 159 11.40 -18.96 2.95
CA THR A 159 12.03 -17.97 3.84
C THR A 159 12.30 -16.71 3.04
N ILE A 160 12.05 -15.54 3.61
CA ILE A 160 12.51 -14.28 3.05
C ILE A 160 13.63 -13.68 3.91
N ASP A 161 14.62 -13.10 3.25
CA ASP A 161 15.74 -12.40 3.87
C ASP A 161 15.95 -11.06 3.15
N PRO A 162 16.08 -9.92 3.86
CA PRO A 162 16.17 -9.80 5.31
C PRO A 162 14.83 -9.96 6.03
N PRO A 163 14.84 -10.48 7.27
CA PRO A 163 13.71 -10.41 8.16
C PRO A 163 13.50 -8.96 8.61
N LEU A 164 12.31 -8.64 9.13
CA LEU A 164 12.06 -7.32 9.71
C LEU A 164 12.27 -7.37 11.24
N PRO A 165 13.21 -6.59 11.77
CA PRO A 165 13.42 -6.51 13.22
C PRO A 165 12.22 -5.89 13.95
N THR A 166 11.46 -5.08 13.24
CA THR A 166 10.21 -4.45 13.71
C THR A 166 9.20 -4.41 12.58
N MET A 167 7.96 -4.72 12.90
CA MET A 167 6.86 -4.61 11.94
C MET A 167 6.66 -3.15 11.53
N PRO A 168 6.47 -2.84 10.25
CA PRO A 168 6.01 -1.53 9.83
C PRO A 168 4.67 -1.20 10.52
N LYS A 169 4.50 0.05 10.92
CA LYS A 169 3.19 0.48 11.43
C LYS A 169 2.14 0.25 10.35
N LEU A 170 1.05 -0.44 10.72
CA LEU A 170 -0.03 -0.80 9.82
C LEU A 170 -1.16 0.23 9.90
N TRP A 171 -1.59 0.71 8.75
CA TRP A 171 -2.80 1.50 8.56
C TRP A 171 -3.79 0.71 7.70
N VAL A 172 -5.00 0.54 8.16
CA VAL A 172 -6.04 -0.15 7.40
C VAL A 172 -7.07 0.87 6.91
N ALA A 173 -7.16 1.02 5.60
CA ALA A 173 -8.21 1.84 5.02
C ALA A 173 -9.53 1.08 5.06
N GLY A 174 -10.50 1.73 5.61
CA GLY A 174 -11.88 1.27 5.68
C GLY A 174 -12.81 2.45 5.71
N GLY A 175 -14.07 2.23 5.43
CA GLY A 175 -15.04 3.30 5.44
C GLY A 175 -16.40 2.83 4.94
N SER A 176 -17.28 3.78 4.71
CA SER A 176 -18.60 3.59 4.17
C SER A 176 -18.56 2.90 2.80
N LYS A 177 -19.60 2.14 2.49
CA LYS A 177 -19.82 1.69 1.11
C LYS A 177 -19.94 2.92 0.21
N ILE A 178 -19.11 2.99 -0.82
CA ILE A 178 -19.30 3.98 -1.88
C ILE A 178 -20.58 3.57 -2.62
N LYS A 179 -21.58 4.44 -2.63
CA LYS A 179 -22.78 4.25 -3.48
C LYS A 179 -22.37 4.36 -4.95
N THR A 180 -23.18 3.81 -5.84
CA THR A 180 -22.96 3.86 -7.30
C THR A 180 -22.88 5.29 -7.87
N ASP A 181 -23.35 6.28 -7.12
CA ASP A 181 -23.26 7.71 -7.44
C ASP A 181 -22.03 8.42 -6.85
N LEU A 182 -21.08 7.63 -6.29
CA LEU A 182 -19.86 8.09 -5.63
C LEU A 182 -20.08 8.90 -4.34
N SER A 183 -21.33 8.98 -3.84
CA SER A 183 -21.59 9.61 -2.54
C SER A 183 -21.16 8.68 -1.40
N PRO A 184 -20.45 9.17 -0.37
CA PRO A 184 -20.18 8.37 0.82
C PRO A 184 -21.49 8.09 1.55
N ASP A 185 -21.68 6.86 2.00
CA ASP A 185 -22.74 6.52 2.97
C ASP A 185 -22.20 6.79 4.37
N PRO A 186 -22.59 7.87 5.05
CA PRO A 186 -21.99 8.30 6.30
C PRO A 186 -22.26 7.34 7.46
N ASP A 187 -23.23 6.44 7.33
CA ASP A 187 -23.77 5.69 8.47
C ASP A 187 -23.28 4.23 8.55
N THR A 188 -22.44 3.75 7.63
CA THR A 188 -22.01 2.34 7.66
C THR A 188 -20.51 2.16 7.44
N ILE A 189 -19.78 2.05 8.52
CA ILE A 189 -18.49 1.35 8.50
C ILE A 189 -18.83 -0.13 8.28
N ALA A 190 -18.34 -0.73 7.19
CA ALA A 190 -18.57 -2.15 6.94
C ALA A 190 -18.06 -2.97 8.14
N PRO A 191 -18.86 -3.87 8.73
CA PRO A 191 -18.45 -4.66 9.91
C PRO A 191 -17.10 -5.36 9.74
N THR A 192 -16.85 -5.89 8.54
CA THR A 192 -15.56 -6.51 8.15
C THR A 192 -14.34 -5.59 8.26
N VAL A 193 -14.52 -4.27 8.22
CA VAL A 193 -13.42 -3.30 8.42
C VAL A 193 -13.12 -3.16 9.90
N LEU A 194 -14.15 -3.09 10.74
CA LEU A 194 -13.99 -3.07 12.20
C LEU A 194 -13.32 -4.35 12.69
N GLU A 195 -13.73 -5.51 12.19
CA GLU A 195 -13.10 -6.79 12.50
C GLU A 195 -11.60 -6.80 12.15
N ARG A 196 -11.21 -6.31 10.97
CA ARG A 196 -9.81 -6.19 10.59
C ARG A 196 -9.00 -5.31 11.53
N ILE A 197 -9.58 -4.21 11.99
CA ILE A 197 -8.91 -3.30 12.94
C ILE A 197 -8.78 -3.97 14.31
N CYS A 198 -9.86 -4.57 14.82
CA CYS A 198 -9.88 -5.13 16.17
C CYS A 198 -9.04 -6.40 16.34
N HIS A 199 -8.88 -7.22 15.29
CA HIS A 199 -8.09 -8.45 15.36
C HIS A 199 -6.60 -8.26 15.11
N ARG A 200 -6.14 -7.07 14.70
CA ARG A 200 -4.75 -6.79 14.30
C ARG A 200 -4.13 -5.60 15.04
N ALA A 201 -4.86 -4.99 15.97
CA ALA A 201 -4.37 -3.96 16.88
C ALA A 201 -3.84 -4.61 18.17
#